data_b851a64bc9524d7dad52767fe240640d
#
_entry.id   b851a64bc9524d7dad52767fe240640d
#
_cell.length_a   1.000
_cell.length_b   1.000
_cell.length_c   1.000
_cell.angle_alpha   90.00
_cell.angle_beta   90.00
_cell.angle_gamma   90.00
#
_symmetry.space_group_name_H-M   'P 1'
#
loop_
_entity.id
_entity.type
_entity.pdbx_description
1 polymer ?
#
loop_
_entity_poly.entity_id
_entity_poly.type
_entity_poly.pdbx_seq_one_letter_code
_entity_poly.pdbx_strand_id
1 'polypeptide(L)'
;MTVQTPSAPGAPPPSPTRARPSAQPAPGSPSSPEVPVPGAPVLDGAPSPGAPTPPDDLPAPPGGSFQSFTGPASVRYPAPDVARGFMLLLIALANAPFWMVLLRTRAEVTGADAVWMGLRAAFVDHRSYPLFAMLFGFGLATMARRRIEAGPRSTAAVAADADPAVAHASTAAATARTGAGGISAARRAAPAAGARRLIRRRGLWMLVFAAVHGALFMGDIIGAYALIAVVLAGPIAGRGRRTQAVIGGLSAAVCLGYMLYIGWFLSVGGVTVGTAGAAGGGVVGGIAEMLRGPLYPAVSLVLWAGGTMVTILTSLTLPAALLGVRLADTDLLTRPDRHRRALLVGGATALAVGAVGALPRVLPSLGVGVPARVTVVASALDVATGMVGACGWLALLAAWAGPGTGTPLHGARRLLSAVGRRSMSVYIGQSLLFALVFGLLARCGASAPHQTTAALIGVAVWAVLAGACAWMERSGRTRGPLEILLRRAVAASARRR
;
A
#
# COMPACT_ATOMS: atom_id res chain seq x y z
N MET A 1 11.19 0.25 -71.94
CA MET A 1 11.24 -1.02 -71.20
C MET A 1 10.10 -1.03 -70.20
N THR A 2 9.06 -1.72 -70.54
CA THR A 2 7.74 -1.80 -69.89
C THR A 2 7.81 -2.78 -68.70
N VAL A 3 7.46 -2.37 -67.50
CA VAL A 3 7.36 -3.27 -66.37
C VAL A 3 5.88 -3.52 -66.12
N GLN A 4 5.48 -4.76 -66.22
CA GLN A 4 4.15 -5.30 -65.96
C GLN A 4 3.91 -5.39 -64.45
N THR A 5 2.75 -4.96 -63.98
CA THR A 5 2.17 -5.22 -62.67
C THR A 5 1.41 -6.55 -62.67
N PRO A 6 1.54 -7.42 -61.66
CA PRO A 6 0.69 -8.59 -61.56
C PRO A 6 -0.62 -8.30 -60.81
N SER A 7 -1.69 -8.90 -61.33
CA SER A 7 -3.07 -8.84 -60.86
C SER A 7 -3.28 -9.54 -59.52
N ALA A 8 -4.22 -9.02 -58.70
CA ALA A 8 -4.69 -9.60 -57.48
C ALA A 8 -5.64 -10.79 -57.69
N PRO A 9 -5.63 -11.85 -56.86
CA PRO A 9 -6.59 -12.93 -56.90
C PRO A 9 -7.90 -12.61 -56.19
N GLY A 10 -9.00 -13.11 -56.78
CA GLY A 10 -10.38 -12.81 -56.41
C GLY A 10 -10.83 -13.34 -55.05
N ALA A 11 -11.88 -12.74 -54.56
CA ALA A 11 -12.58 -13.06 -53.31
C ALA A 11 -13.44 -14.34 -53.45
N PRO A 12 -13.55 -15.16 -52.38
CA PRO A 12 -14.45 -16.31 -52.35
C PRO A 12 -15.91 -15.93 -52.12
N PRO A 13 -16.88 -16.75 -52.53
CA PRO A 13 -18.32 -16.48 -52.43
C PRO A 13 -18.87 -16.65 -51.00
N PRO A 14 -20.02 -16.04 -50.68
CA PRO A 14 -20.62 -16.10 -49.36
C PRO A 14 -21.29 -17.43 -49.04
N SER A 15 -21.09 -17.93 -47.81
CA SER A 15 -21.70 -19.15 -47.28
C SER A 15 -23.21 -18.95 -46.94
N PRO A 16 -24.05 -19.99 -47.04
CA PRO A 16 -25.47 -19.85 -46.83
C PRO A 16 -25.87 -19.76 -45.36
N THR A 17 -26.85 -18.90 -45.11
CA THR A 17 -27.50 -18.63 -43.84
C THR A 17 -28.22 -19.87 -43.33
N ARG A 18 -27.83 -20.40 -42.18
CA ARG A 18 -28.50 -21.51 -41.46
C ARG A 18 -29.59 -20.96 -40.56
N ALA A 19 -30.85 -21.34 -40.85
CA ALA A 19 -32.03 -20.99 -40.08
C ALA A 19 -31.99 -21.55 -38.64
N ARG A 20 -32.44 -20.76 -37.69
CA ARG A 20 -32.68 -21.13 -36.29
C ARG A 20 -33.91 -22.03 -36.20
N PRO A 21 -33.87 -23.14 -35.47
CA PRO A 21 -35.11 -23.84 -35.08
C PRO A 21 -35.71 -23.20 -33.82
N SER A 22 -37.01 -23.04 -33.85
CA SER A 22 -37.88 -22.61 -32.77
C SER A 22 -37.83 -23.58 -31.56
N ALA A 23 -37.74 -23.07 -30.36
CA ALA A 23 -37.79 -23.83 -29.13
C ALA A 23 -39.26 -24.25 -28.81
N GLN A 24 -39.50 -25.55 -28.68
CA GLN A 24 -40.69 -26.12 -28.05
C GLN A 24 -40.53 -26.20 -26.52
N PRO A 25 -41.57 -26.02 -25.72
CA PRO A 25 -41.52 -26.15 -24.27
C PRO A 25 -41.45 -27.61 -23.82
N ALA A 26 -40.63 -27.92 -22.83
CA ALA A 26 -40.48 -29.22 -22.20
C ALA A 26 -41.63 -29.54 -21.23
N PRO A 27 -42.07 -30.81 -21.14
CA PRO A 27 -43.11 -31.25 -20.21
C PRO A 27 -42.57 -31.52 -18.80
N GLY A 28 -43.45 -31.38 -17.82
CA GLY A 28 -43.26 -31.33 -16.39
C GLY A 28 -42.46 -32.48 -15.75
N SER A 29 -41.76 -32.11 -14.69
CA SER A 29 -41.09 -33.01 -13.76
C SER A 29 -42.09 -33.58 -12.74
N PRO A 30 -41.97 -34.87 -12.36
CA PRO A 30 -42.83 -35.46 -11.34
C PRO A 30 -42.35 -35.10 -9.91
N SER A 31 -43.30 -34.81 -9.07
CA SER A 31 -43.20 -34.62 -7.63
C SER A 31 -42.64 -35.87 -6.92
N SER A 32 -41.60 -35.70 -6.10
CA SER A 32 -41.12 -36.71 -5.18
C SER A 32 -41.98 -36.81 -3.93
N PRO A 33 -42.23 -38.01 -3.37
CA PRO A 33 -43.09 -38.20 -2.21
C PRO A 33 -42.36 -37.83 -0.91
N GLU A 34 -43.09 -37.16 -0.01
CA GLU A 34 -42.68 -36.94 1.39
C GLU A 34 -42.61 -38.28 2.15
N VAL A 35 -41.48 -38.48 2.86
CA VAL A 35 -41.32 -39.57 3.83
C VAL A 35 -41.58 -38.99 5.23
N PRO A 36 -42.50 -39.60 6.03
CA PRO A 36 -42.76 -39.14 7.38
C PRO A 36 -41.65 -39.60 8.35
N VAL A 37 -41.19 -38.67 9.17
CA VAL A 37 -40.24 -38.93 10.29
C VAL A 37 -41.05 -39.38 11.52
N PRO A 38 -40.68 -40.50 12.19
CA PRO A 38 -41.36 -40.94 13.41
C PRO A 38 -40.96 -40.10 14.61
N GLY A 39 -41.92 -39.78 15.48
CA GLY A 39 -41.82 -38.96 16.68
C GLY A 39 -40.89 -39.52 17.74
N ALA A 40 -40.17 -38.62 18.42
CA ALA A 40 -39.46 -38.89 19.65
C ALA A 40 -40.36 -38.69 20.86
N PRO A 41 -40.28 -39.51 21.92
CA PRO A 41 -41.13 -39.43 23.09
C PRO A 41 -40.74 -38.28 24.03
N VAL A 42 -41.73 -37.60 24.54
CA VAL A 42 -41.65 -36.67 25.66
C VAL A 42 -41.45 -37.50 26.94
N LEU A 43 -40.38 -37.21 27.70
CA LEU A 43 -40.22 -37.69 29.06
C LEU A 43 -40.34 -36.53 30.02
N ASP A 44 -41.46 -36.49 30.73
CA ASP A 44 -41.63 -35.77 31.98
C ASP A 44 -40.68 -36.34 33.06
N GLY A 45 -39.87 -35.51 33.69
CA GLY A 45 -38.96 -35.90 34.75
C GLY A 45 -38.83 -34.81 35.82
N ALA A 46 -39.35 -35.12 36.98
CA ALA A 46 -39.43 -34.32 38.21
C ALA A 46 -38.10 -33.73 38.72
N PRO A 47 -38.16 -32.72 39.61
CA PRO A 47 -36.95 -31.99 40.09
C PRO A 47 -36.18 -32.77 41.16
N SER A 48 -34.84 -32.79 41.03
CA SER A 48 -33.92 -33.28 42.06
C SER A 48 -33.59 -32.17 43.07
N PRO A 49 -33.53 -32.47 44.36
CA PRO A 49 -33.22 -31.48 45.40
C PRO A 49 -31.74 -31.34 45.70
N GLY A 50 -31.31 -30.11 45.94
CA GLY A 50 -30.22 -29.79 46.87
C GLY A 50 -28.80 -29.72 46.29
N ALA A 51 -28.40 -28.53 45.81
CA ALA A 51 -27.00 -28.07 45.88
C ALA A 51 -26.94 -26.85 46.81
N PRO A 52 -25.94 -26.76 47.74
CA PRO A 52 -25.86 -25.67 48.70
C PRO A 52 -25.46 -24.36 48.04
N THR A 53 -26.20 -23.29 48.36
CA THR A 53 -25.86 -21.89 48.04
C THR A 53 -24.59 -21.48 48.80
N PRO A 54 -23.62 -20.82 48.09
CA PRO A 54 -22.51 -20.15 48.76
C PRO A 54 -23.00 -18.87 49.45
N PRO A 55 -22.41 -18.45 50.57
CA PRO A 55 -22.83 -17.25 51.30
C PRO A 55 -22.49 -15.98 50.48
N ASP A 56 -23.51 -15.12 50.37
CA ASP A 56 -23.35 -13.70 50.05
C ASP A 56 -22.58 -13.07 51.22
N ASP A 57 -21.48 -12.40 50.91
CA ASP A 57 -20.81 -11.31 51.64
C ASP A 57 -19.29 -11.34 51.43
N LEU A 58 -18.86 -10.86 50.22
CA LEU A 58 -17.56 -10.24 50.06
C LEU A 58 -17.70 -9.05 49.11
N PRO A 59 -17.28 -7.83 49.49
CA PRO A 59 -17.33 -6.69 48.60
C PRO A 59 -16.37 -6.89 47.41
N ALA A 60 -16.89 -6.79 46.21
CA ALA A 60 -16.12 -6.87 44.96
C ALA A 60 -15.06 -5.75 44.92
N PRO A 61 -13.82 -6.05 44.51
CA PRO A 61 -12.81 -5.00 44.34
C PRO A 61 -13.24 -4.03 43.24
N PRO A 62 -12.89 -2.73 43.33
CA PRO A 62 -13.19 -1.75 42.28
C PRO A 62 -12.28 -1.99 41.06
N GLY A 63 -12.59 -3.02 40.33
CA GLY A 63 -11.98 -3.36 39.04
C GLY A 63 -12.78 -2.71 37.93
N GLY A 64 -12.33 -1.54 37.47
CA GLY A 64 -12.87 -0.94 36.25
C GLY A 64 -12.86 -1.96 35.12
N SER A 65 -14.03 -2.43 34.78
CA SER A 65 -14.25 -3.26 33.59
C SER A 65 -13.68 -2.52 32.37
N PHE A 66 -12.53 -3.00 31.86
CA PHE A 66 -12.10 -2.69 30.51
C PHE A 66 -13.19 -3.24 29.60
N GLN A 67 -14.24 -2.45 29.37
CA GLN A 67 -15.13 -2.66 28.25
C GLN A 67 -14.24 -2.58 27.00
N SER A 68 -13.85 -3.75 26.52
CA SER A 68 -13.33 -3.89 25.17
C SER A 68 -14.36 -3.27 24.25
N PHE A 69 -14.02 -2.13 23.66
CA PHE A 69 -14.80 -1.51 22.61
C PHE A 69 -14.89 -2.50 21.44
N THR A 70 -15.78 -3.45 21.52
CA THR A 70 -16.26 -4.27 20.41
C THR A 70 -17.30 -3.44 19.64
N GLY A 71 -16.85 -2.33 19.07
CA GLY A 71 -17.59 -1.71 17.99
C GLY A 71 -17.75 -2.72 16.86
N PRO A 72 -18.81 -2.65 16.02
CA PRO A 72 -19.08 -3.61 14.96
C PRO A 72 -17.81 -3.85 14.17
N ALA A 73 -17.46 -5.13 13.98
CA ALA A 73 -16.21 -5.56 13.33
C ALA A 73 -16.06 -4.78 12.01
N SER A 74 -15.08 -3.88 11.94
CA SER A 74 -14.95 -2.99 10.81
C SER A 74 -14.69 -3.85 9.57
N VAL A 75 -15.62 -3.82 8.62
CA VAL A 75 -15.50 -4.51 7.33
C VAL A 75 -14.11 -4.25 6.76
N ARG A 76 -13.34 -5.32 6.57
CA ARG A 76 -11.98 -5.25 6.07
C ARG A 76 -11.95 -5.87 4.68
N TYR A 77 -11.41 -5.14 3.72
CA TYR A 77 -11.32 -5.56 2.33
C TYR A 77 -10.00 -6.28 2.06
N PRO A 78 -9.99 -7.47 1.45
CA PRO A 78 -8.77 -8.25 1.23
C PRO A 78 -7.83 -7.62 0.21
N ALA A 79 -8.32 -6.98 -0.84
CA ALA A 79 -7.50 -6.48 -1.93
C ALA A 79 -6.39 -5.50 -1.50
N PRO A 80 -6.64 -4.47 -0.65
CA PRO A 80 -5.58 -3.60 -0.15
C PRO A 80 -4.54 -4.32 0.72
N ASP A 81 -4.94 -5.34 1.49
CA ASP A 81 -4.00 -6.07 2.35
C ASP A 81 -3.14 -7.04 1.51
N VAL A 82 -3.72 -7.74 0.53
CA VAL A 82 -2.99 -8.59 -0.43
C VAL A 82 -1.98 -7.75 -1.22
N ALA A 83 -2.41 -6.59 -1.73
CA ALA A 83 -1.52 -5.69 -2.48
C ALA A 83 -0.36 -5.16 -1.62
N ARG A 84 -0.60 -4.82 -0.34
CA ARG A 84 0.47 -4.43 0.60
C ARG A 84 1.47 -5.57 0.85
N GLY A 85 0.99 -6.81 0.99
CA GLY A 85 1.86 -7.96 1.19
C GLY A 85 2.77 -8.23 0.00
N PHE A 86 2.24 -8.15 -1.22
CA PHE A 86 3.02 -8.29 -2.44
C PHE A 86 4.01 -7.13 -2.63
N MET A 87 3.57 -5.90 -2.41
CA MET A 87 4.42 -4.73 -2.49
C MET A 87 5.65 -4.82 -1.58
N LEU A 88 5.53 -5.42 -0.39
CA LEU A 88 6.67 -5.60 0.52
C LEU A 88 7.72 -6.57 -0.06
N LEU A 89 7.33 -7.54 -0.92
CA LEU A 89 8.29 -8.31 -1.70
C LEU A 89 9.02 -7.41 -2.72
N LEU A 90 8.28 -6.58 -3.46
CA LEU A 90 8.91 -5.64 -4.41
C LEU A 90 9.87 -4.68 -3.71
N ILE A 91 9.52 -4.20 -2.52
CA ILE A 91 10.38 -3.34 -1.69
C ILE A 91 11.64 -4.08 -1.23
N ALA A 92 11.52 -5.35 -0.82
CA ALA A 92 12.70 -6.14 -0.45
C ALA A 92 13.68 -6.28 -1.63
N LEU A 93 13.14 -6.55 -2.83
CA LEU A 93 13.92 -6.63 -4.08
C LEU A 93 14.56 -5.29 -4.47
N ALA A 94 13.85 -4.18 -4.28
CA ALA A 94 14.38 -2.84 -4.56
C ALA A 94 15.45 -2.41 -3.56
N ASN A 95 15.31 -2.77 -2.28
CA ASN A 95 16.16 -2.28 -1.20
C ASN A 95 17.43 -3.14 -0.99
N ALA A 96 17.43 -4.43 -1.34
CA ALA A 96 18.59 -5.29 -1.13
C ALA A 96 19.91 -4.71 -1.69
N PRO A 97 19.97 -4.12 -2.91
CA PRO A 97 21.20 -3.53 -3.44
C PRO A 97 21.72 -2.32 -2.66
N PHE A 98 20.85 -1.57 -1.93
CA PHE A 98 21.31 -0.44 -1.12
C PHE A 98 22.22 -0.88 0.02
N TRP A 99 22.04 -2.08 0.55
CA TRP A 99 22.84 -2.61 1.64
C TRP A 99 24.25 -3.07 1.21
N MET A 100 24.44 -3.25 -0.12
CA MET A 100 25.76 -3.56 -0.67
C MET A 100 26.78 -2.42 -0.46
N VAL A 101 26.34 -1.20 -0.10
CA VAL A 101 27.22 -0.08 0.26
C VAL A 101 28.13 -0.40 1.46
N LEU A 102 27.71 -1.32 2.32
CA LEU A 102 28.50 -1.77 3.46
C LEU A 102 29.74 -2.61 3.04
N LEU A 103 29.75 -3.12 1.81
CA LEU A 103 30.79 -3.98 1.28
C LEU A 103 31.76 -3.16 0.42
N ARG A 104 33.08 -3.48 0.50
CA ARG A 104 34.12 -2.65 -0.14
C ARG A 104 34.31 -2.96 -1.62
N THR A 105 34.22 -4.24 -1.96
CA THR A 105 34.41 -4.71 -3.34
C THR A 105 33.08 -4.88 -4.03
N ARG A 106 33.04 -4.69 -5.34
CA ARG A 106 31.85 -4.96 -6.18
C ARG A 106 32.11 -6.21 -7.01
N ALA A 107 31.11 -7.07 -7.13
CA ALA A 107 31.15 -8.16 -8.09
C ALA A 107 31.03 -7.62 -9.52
N GLU A 108 31.68 -8.29 -10.46
CA GLU A 108 31.46 -8.04 -11.87
C GLU A 108 30.03 -8.39 -12.28
N VAL A 109 29.50 -7.62 -13.23
CA VAL A 109 28.12 -7.83 -13.70
C VAL A 109 28.12 -9.01 -14.69
N THR A 110 27.40 -10.06 -14.32
CA THR A 110 27.17 -11.23 -15.17
C THR A 110 26.01 -11.04 -16.13
N GLY A 111 25.85 -11.90 -17.14
CA GLY A 111 24.67 -11.90 -18.00
C GLY A 111 23.36 -12.11 -17.22
N ALA A 112 23.39 -12.96 -16.18
CA ALA A 112 22.26 -13.16 -15.27
C ALA A 112 21.91 -11.88 -14.49
N ASP A 113 22.92 -11.11 -14.06
CA ASP A 113 22.70 -9.83 -13.39
C ASP A 113 22.07 -8.80 -14.33
N ALA A 114 22.52 -8.75 -15.61
CA ALA A 114 21.95 -7.85 -16.61
C ALA A 114 20.45 -8.16 -16.87
N VAL A 115 20.10 -9.44 -17.02
CA VAL A 115 18.69 -9.87 -17.14
C VAL A 115 17.90 -9.50 -15.90
N TRP A 116 18.42 -9.78 -14.69
CA TRP A 116 17.74 -9.42 -13.45
C TRP A 116 17.54 -7.91 -13.32
N MET A 117 18.57 -7.10 -13.61
CA MET A 117 18.47 -5.65 -13.59
C MET A 117 17.40 -5.13 -14.55
N GLY A 118 17.29 -5.73 -15.74
CA GLY A 118 16.21 -5.46 -16.69
C GLY A 118 14.82 -5.77 -16.13
N LEU A 119 14.64 -6.97 -15.58
CA LEU A 119 13.37 -7.37 -14.95
C LEU A 119 13.01 -6.48 -13.74
N ARG A 120 14.00 -6.14 -12.91
CA ARG A 120 13.82 -5.23 -11.79
C ARG A 120 13.38 -3.85 -12.24
N ALA A 121 14.04 -3.28 -13.25
CA ALA A 121 13.67 -1.99 -13.81
C ALA A 121 12.27 -2.02 -14.43
N ALA A 122 11.87 -3.11 -15.10
CA ALA A 122 10.56 -3.25 -15.72
C ALA A 122 9.40 -3.44 -14.73
N PHE A 123 9.60 -4.14 -13.60
CA PHE A 123 8.51 -4.60 -12.75
C PHE A 123 8.60 -4.17 -11.27
N VAL A 124 9.75 -3.68 -10.81
CA VAL A 124 10.02 -3.35 -9.40
C VAL A 124 10.33 -1.87 -9.20
N ASP A 125 11.39 -1.37 -9.88
CA ASP A 125 11.85 -0.01 -9.73
C ASP A 125 10.79 0.97 -10.22
N HIS A 126 10.59 2.08 -9.53
CA HIS A 126 9.58 3.10 -9.82
C HIS A 126 8.12 2.60 -9.81
N ARG A 127 7.85 1.31 -9.43
CA ARG A 127 6.50 0.73 -9.27
C ARG A 127 6.17 0.47 -7.81
N SER A 128 7.16 0.05 -7.02
CA SER A 128 6.95 -0.35 -5.62
C SER A 128 6.54 0.83 -4.74
N TYR A 129 7.22 1.97 -4.79
CA TYR A 129 6.90 3.12 -3.94
C TYR A 129 5.59 3.85 -4.32
N PRO A 130 5.21 4.03 -5.62
CA PRO A 130 3.91 4.60 -5.94
C PRO A 130 2.76 3.67 -5.55
N LEU A 131 2.94 2.35 -5.71
CA LEU A 131 1.96 1.36 -5.25
C LEU A 131 1.74 1.48 -3.73
N PHE A 132 2.81 1.62 -2.95
CA PHE A 132 2.71 1.83 -1.51
C PHE A 132 2.01 3.16 -1.18
N ALA A 133 2.37 4.24 -1.87
CA ALA A 133 1.76 5.55 -1.69
C ALA A 133 0.26 5.54 -1.96
N MET A 134 -0.19 4.86 -3.03
CA MET A 134 -1.61 4.67 -3.34
C MET A 134 -2.34 3.92 -2.22
N LEU A 135 -1.78 2.81 -1.74
CA LEU A 135 -2.36 2.03 -0.65
C LEU A 135 -2.36 2.78 0.68
N PHE A 136 -1.36 3.63 0.90
CA PHE A 136 -1.31 4.52 2.06
C PHE A 136 -2.39 5.60 1.99
N GLY A 137 -2.52 6.31 0.88
CA GLY A 137 -3.56 7.31 0.63
C GLY A 137 -4.98 6.74 0.76
N PHE A 138 -5.22 5.56 0.17
CA PHE A 138 -6.47 4.80 0.33
C PHE A 138 -6.77 4.51 1.81
N GLY A 139 -5.76 4.08 2.57
CA GLY A 139 -5.89 3.79 4.01
C GLY A 139 -6.23 5.05 4.82
N LEU A 140 -5.59 6.19 4.54
CA LEU A 140 -5.87 7.47 5.20
C LEU A 140 -7.29 7.96 4.89
N ALA A 141 -7.72 7.89 3.63
CA ALA A 141 -9.07 8.29 3.22
C ALA A 141 -10.15 7.42 3.88
N THR A 142 -9.94 6.10 3.89
CA THR A 142 -10.86 5.16 4.55
C THR A 142 -10.94 5.43 6.06
N MET A 143 -9.81 5.70 6.72
CA MET A 143 -9.78 6.05 8.14
C MET A 143 -10.50 7.37 8.42
N ALA A 144 -10.31 8.39 7.56
CA ALA A 144 -10.99 9.68 7.68
C ALA A 144 -12.51 9.53 7.57
N ARG A 145 -12.99 8.78 6.56
CA ARG A 145 -14.42 8.52 6.34
C ARG A 145 -15.06 7.84 7.53
N ARG A 146 -14.47 6.74 8.02
CA ARG A 146 -14.97 6.02 9.19
C ARG A 146 -15.08 6.94 10.42
N ARG A 147 -14.12 7.86 10.59
CA ARG A 147 -14.16 8.83 11.69
C ARG A 147 -15.25 9.87 11.53
N ILE A 148 -15.47 10.33 10.29
CA ILE A 148 -16.53 11.29 9.97
C ILE A 148 -17.93 10.64 10.15
N GLU A 149 -18.11 9.41 9.69
CA GLU A 149 -19.34 8.65 9.80
C GLU A 149 -19.70 8.26 11.23
N ALA A 150 -18.69 7.99 12.08
CA ALA A 150 -18.89 7.67 13.49
C ALA A 150 -19.29 8.90 14.33
N GLY A 151 -18.98 10.12 13.90
CA GLY A 151 -19.28 11.35 14.61
C GLY A 151 -20.79 11.58 14.89
N PRO A 152 -21.70 11.43 13.93
CA PRO A 152 -23.14 11.60 14.15
C PRO A 152 -23.76 10.56 15.09
N ARG A 153 -23.25 9.32 15.05
CA ARG A 153 -23.74 8.22 15.91
C ARG A 153 -23.37 8.42 17.38
N SER A 154 -22.16 8.93 17.64
CA SER A 154 -21.71 9.24 19.00
C SER A 154 -22.52 10.36 19.64
N THR A 155 -22.86 11.41 18.89
CA THR A 155 -23.71 12.50 19.37
C THR A 155 -25.16 12.08 19.56
N ALA A 156 -25.69 11.18 18.73
CA ALA A 156 -27.04 10.65 18.89
C ALA A 156 -27.17 9.70 20.11
N ALA A 157 -26.13 8.89 20.37
CA ALA A 157 -26.10 8.02 21.56
C ALA A 157 -26.03 8.85 22.85
N VAL A 158 -25.20 9.90 22.89
CA VAL A 158 -25.11 10.83 24.05
C VAL A 158 -26.42 11.62 24.22
N ALA A 159 -27.13 11.97 23.15
CA ALA A 159 -28.42 12.64 23.21
C ALA A 159 -29.57 11.68 23.61
N ALA A 160 -29.44 10.39 23.36
CA ALA A 160 -30.42 9.39 23.80
C ALA A 160 -30.32 9.07 25.29
N ASP A 161 -29.11 9.24 25.88
CA ASP A 161 -28.87 9.10 27.33
C ASP A 161 -29.14 10.42 28.13
N ALA A 162 -29.36 11.54 27.43
CA ALA A 162 -29.68 12.81 28.05
C ALA A 162 -31.21 12.95 28.23
N ASP A 163 -31.60 13.54 29.35
CA ASP A 163 -32.99 13.88 29.64
C ASP A 163 -33.63 14.61 28.43
N PRO A 164 -34.78 14.13 27.92
CA PRO A 164 -35.44 14.70 26.74
C PRO A 164 -35.70 16.20 26.86
N ALA A 165 -35.91 16.74 28.06
CA ALA A 165 -36.09 18.17 28.33
C ALA A 165 -34.82 18.98 28.04
N VAL A 166 -33.63 18.45 28.41
CA VAL A 166 -32.31 19.08 28.13
C VAL A 166 -31.95 18.98 26.66
N ALA A 167 -32.33 17.89 25.98
CA ALA A 167 -32.10 17.70 24.57
C ALA A 167 -32.92 18.70 23.73
N HIS A 168 -34.18 18.94 24.08
CA HIS A 168 -35.02 19.93 23.38
C HIS A 168 -34.56 21.38 23.61
N ALA A 169 -34.16 21.75 24.82
CA ALA A 169 -33.64 23.08 25.13
C ALA A 169 -32.31 23.38 24.41
N SER A 170 -31.41 22.40 24.33
CA SER A 170 -30.14 22.53 23.63
C SER A 170 -30.30 22.62 22.08
N THR A 171 -31.29 21.89 21.54
CA THR A 171 -31.59 21.93 20.10
C THR A 171 -32.24 23.27 19.71
N ALA A 172 -33.19 23.77 20.51
CA ALA A 172 -33.84 25.07 20.30
C ALA A 172 -32.82 26.24 20.41
N ALA A 173 -31.91 26.22 21.37
CA ALA A 173 -30.87 27.23 21.52
C ALA A 173 -29.83 27.21 20.41
N ALA A 174 -29.55 26.03 19.84
CA ALA A 174 -28.66 25.87 18.67
C ALA A 174 -29.34 26.36 17.38
N THR A 175 -30.64 26.12 17.21
CA THR A 175 -31.41 26.55 16.06
C THR A 175 -31.62 28.06 16.03
N ALA A 176 -31.74 28.71 17.20
CA ALA A 176 -31.88 30.15 17.32
C ALA A 176 -30.58 30.94 17.01
N ARG A 177 -29.40 30.34 17.19
CA ARG A 177 -28.10 31.01 16.96
C ARG A 177 -27.54 30.84 15.56
N THR A 178 -27.96 29.85 14.80
CA THR A 178 -27.47 29.60 13.43
C THR A 178 -28.65 29.12 12.59
N GLY A 179 -28.98 29.85 11.52
CA GLY A 179 -30.04 29.42 10.59
C GLY A 179 -29.76 27.98 10.08
N ALA A 180 -30.77 27.26 9.60
CA ALA A 180 -30.73 25.82 9.27
C ALA A 180 -29.54 25.41 8.37
N GLY A 181 -29.03 26.30 7.50
CA GLY A 181 -27.83 26.10 6.71
C GLY A 181 -26.54 26.08 7.51
N GLY A 182 -26.43 26.90 8.56
CA GLY A 182 -25.26 26.96 9.46
C GLY A 182 -25.10 25.74 10.33
N ILE A 183 -26.22 25.15 10.81
CA ILE A 183 -26.22 23.94 11.64
C ILE A 183 -25.74 22.72 10.87
N SER A 184 -26.13 22.57 9.60
CA SER A 184 -25.69 21.47 8.75
C SER A 184 -24.20 21.57 8.41
N ALA A 185 -23.68 22.77 8.19
CA ALA A 185 -22.25 23.02 7.93
C ALA A 185 -21.41 22.78 9.20
N ALA A 186 -21.83 23.28 10.37
CA ALA A 186 -21.14 23.05 11.64
C ALA A 186 -21.13 21.58 12.07
N ARG A 187 -22.24 20.86 11.85
CA ARG A 187 -22.37 19.43 12.09
C ARG A 187 -21.42 18.56 11.26
N ARG A 188 -21.07 18.98 10.04
CA ARG A 188 -20.07 18.32 9.17
C ARG A 188 -18.64 18.78 9.47
N ALA A 189 -18.42 20.00 9.93
CA ALA A 189 -17.10 20.57 10.16
C ALA A 189 -16.37 19.91 11.37
N ALA A 190 -17.07 19.64 12.45
CA ALA A 190 -16.48 19.04 13.66
C ALA A 190 -15.93 17.62 13.47
N PRO A 191 -16.64 16.66 12.82
CA PRO A 191 -16.10 15.34 12.51
C PRO A 191 -14.90 15.39 11.55
N ALA A 192 -14.91 16.28 10.57
CA ALA A 192 -13.79 16.49 9.65
C ALA A 192 -12.54 17.04 10.37
N ALA A 193 -12.73 17.96 11.33
CA ALA A 193 -11.64 18.44 12.18
C ALA A 193 -11.05 17.33 13.06
N GLY A 194 -11.88 16.43 13.59
CA GLY A 194 -11.47 15.24 14.32
C GLY A 194 -10.66 14.28 13.45
N ALA A 195 -11.09 14.04 12.21
CA ALA A 195 -10.37 13.22 11.24
C ALA A 195 -9.00 13.84 10.89
N ARG A 196 -8.92 15.15 10.63
CA ARG A 196 -7.65 15.86 10.39
C ARG A 196 -6.66 15.70 11.54
N ARG A 197 -7.13 15.90 12.79
CA ARG A 197 -6.29 15.71 13.98
C ARG A 197 -5.77 14.29 14.12
N LEU A 198 -6.60 13.29 13.83
CA LEU A 198 -6.20 11.88 13.87
C LEU A 198 -5.13 11.57 12.83
N ILE A 199 -5.30 12.03 11.57
CA ILE A 199 -4.33 11.83 10.48
C ILE A 199 -3.00 12.49 10.84
N ARG A 200 -3.00 13.77 11.27
CA ARG A 200 -1.76 14.47 11.68
C ARG A 200 -1.05 13.80 12.83
N ARG A 201 -1.77 13.40 13.87
CA ARG A 201 -1.21 12.69 15.02
C ARG A 201 -0.56 11.37 14.60
N ARG A 202 -1.25 10.59 13.76
CA ARG A 202 -0.69 9.36 13.20
C ARG A 202 0.56 9.64 12.36
N GLY A 203 0.53 10.67 11.51
CA GLY A 203 1.67 11.10 10.71
C GLY A 203 2.87 11.50 11.58
N LEU A 204 2.66 12.29 12.63
CA LEU A 204 3.73 12.68 13.55
C LEU A 204 4.38 11.48 14.25
N TRP A 205 3.59 10.52 14.73
CA TRP A 205 4.15 9.31 15.31
C TRP A 205 4.87 8.44 14.27
N MET A 206 4.33 8.35 13.05
CA MET A 206 5.02 7.68 11.95
C MET A 206 6.35 8.36 11.63
N LEU A 207 6.45 9.69 11.71
CA LEU A 207 7.69 10.43 11.50
C LEU A 207 8.74 10.08 12.58
N VAL A 208 8.34 9.90 13.84
CA VAL A 208 9.24 9.42 14.90
C VAL A 208 9.77 8.02 14.58
N PHE A 209 8.90 7.09 14.16
CA PHE A 209 9.34 5.76 13.74
C PHE A 209 10.27 5.82 12.53
N ALA A 210 9.97 6.68 11.57
CA ALA A 210 10.79 6.88 10.38
C ALA A 210 12.17 7.47 10.70
N ALA A 211 12.27 8.39 11.66
CA ALA A 211 13.56 8.94 12.09
C ALA A 211 14.45 7.86 12.75
N VAL A 212 13.86 7.03 13.63
CA VAL A 212 14.59 5.88 14.21
C VAL A 212 15.00 4.89 13.13
N HIS A 213 14.11 4.59 12.18
CA HIS A 213 14.43 3.71 11.06
C HIS A 213 15.43 4.35 10.07
N GLY A 214 15.37 5.67 9.87
CA GLY A 214 16.29 6.44 9.04
C GLY A 214 17.74 6.40 9.55
N ALA A 215 17.94 6.30 10.86
CA ALA A 215 19.26 6.07 11.44
C ALA A 215 19.82 4.66 11.11
N LEU A 216 18.93 3.68 10.86
CA LEU A 216 19.31 2.33 10.41
C LEU A 216 19.41 2.24 8.88
N PHE A 217 18.53 2.93 8.15
CA PHE A 217 18.38 2.81 6.70
C PHE A 217 18.04 4.17 6.06
N MET A 218 19.01 4.78 5.39
CA MET A 218 18.86 6.08 4.74
C MET A 218 17.79 6.12 3.64
N GLY A 219 17.45 4.97 3.05
CA GLY A 219 16.40 4.80 2.03
C GLY A 219 14.99 4.61 2.60
N ASP A 220 14.74 5.00 3.87
CA ASP A 220 13.40 4.91 4.45
C ASP A 220 12.39 5.79 3.72
N ILE A 221 11.25 5.21 3.40
CA ILE A 221 10.14 5.87 2.72
C ILE A 221 8.97 6.23 3.67
N ILE A 222 8.97 5.69 4.91
CA ILE A 222 7.93 6.00 5.90
C ILE A 222 7.93 7.49 6.23
N GLY A 223 9.11 8.13 6.25
CA GLY A 223 9.25 9.57 6.47
C GLY A 223 8.48 10.41 5.47
N ALA A 224 8.59 10.10 4.18
CA ALA A 224 7.86 10.80 3.13
C ALA A 224 6.34 10.63 3.30
N TYR A 225 5.86 9.43 3.59
CA TYR A 225 4.43 9.19 3.85
C TYR A 225 3.94 9.87 5.12
N ALA A 226 4.76 9.91 6.16
CA ALA A 226 4.44 10.60 7.41
C ALA A 226 4.25 12.10 7.17
N LEU A 227 5.15 12.74 6.42
CA LEU A 227 5.05 14.15 6.04
C LEU A 227 3.82 14.42 5.17
N ILE A 228 3.56 13.57 4.16
CA ILE A 228 2.34 13.64 3.34
C ILE A 228 1.09 13.58 4.22
N ALA A 229 1.04 12.67 5.21
CA ALA A 229 -0.09 12.57 6.13
C ALA A 229 -0.25 13.82 6.99
N VAL A 230 0.83 14.42 7.49
CA VAL A 230 0.79 15.63 8.32
C VAL A 230 0.33 16.85 7.50
N VAL A 231 0.95 17.06 6.32
CA VAL A 231 0.70 18.23 5.48
C VAL A 231 -0.67 18.13 4.79
N LEU A 232 -0.98 16.97 4.21
CA LEU A 232 -2.22 16.76 3.44
C LEU A 232 -3.41 16.29 4.28
N ALA A 233 -3.33 16.29 5.61
CA ALA A 233 -4.47 15.94 6.46
C ALA A 233 -5.74 16.75 6.15
N GLY A 234 -5.60 18.03 5.80
CA GLY A 234 -6.70 18.90 5.40
C GLY A 234 -7.33 18.47 4.06
N PRO A 235 -6.56 18.43 2.97
CA PRO A 235 -7.03 17.92 1.68
C PRO A 235 -7.63 16.50 1.76
N ILE A 236 -7.04 15.59 2.51
CA ILE A 236 -7.53 14.21 2.64
C ILE A 236 -8.87 14.15 3.36
N ALA A 237 -9.04 14.93 4.44
CA ALA A 237 -10.23 14.85 5.30
C ALA A 237 -11.38 15.77 4.90
N GLY A 238 -11.18 16.75 4.01
CA GLY A 238 -12.23 17.74 3.82
C GLY A 238 -12.14 18.64 2.60
N ARG A 239 -11.16 18.49 1.70
CA ARG A 239 -11.06 19.36 0.52
C ARG A 239 -11.50 18.68 -0.77
N GLY A 240 -12.05 19.54 -1.67
CA GLY A 240 -12.64 19.10 -2.92
C GLY A 240 -11.63 18.42 -3.88
N ARG A 241 -12.19 17.71 -4.84
CA ARG A 241 -11.47 16.99 -5.89
C ARG A 241 -10.49 17.88 -6.66
N ARG A 242 -10.88 19.12 -6.92
CA ARG A 242 -10.03 20.10 -7.64
C ARG A 242 -8.73 20.41 -6.91
N THR A 243 -8.78 20.68 -5.59
CA THR A 243 -7.58 20.96 -4.79
C THR A 243 -6.59 19.77 -4.79
N GLN A 244 -7.10 18.55 -4.67
CA GLN A 244 -6.24 17.35 -4.70
C GLN A 244 -5.64 17.13 -6.09
N ALA A 245 -6.41 17.37 -7.17
CA ALA A 245 -5.92 17.29 -8.55
C ALA A 245 -4.85 18.33 -8.83
N VAL A 246 -5.04 19.58 -8.40
CA VAL A 246 -4.05 20.66 -8.55
C VAL A 246 -2.76 20.35 -7.80
N ILE A 247 -2.85 19.93 -6.52
CA ILE A 247 -1.67 19.57 -5.73
C ILE A 247 -0.93 18.38 -6.37
N GLY A 248 -1.66 17.36 -6.80
CA GLY A 248 -1.08 16.17 -7.44
C GLY A 248 -0.46 16.49 -8.79
N GLY A 249 -1.15 17.28 -9.62
CA GLY A 249 -0.66 17.68 -10.93
C GLY A 249 0.59 18.57 -10.85
N LEU A 250 0.60 19.56 -9.96
CA LEU A 250 1.76 20.41 -9.73
C LEU A 250 2.97 19.61 -9.23
N SER A 251 2.76 18.71 -8.26
CA SER A 251 3.83 17.83 -7.78
C SER A 251 4.36 16.91 -8.87
N ALA A 252 3.49 16.36 -9.72
CA ALA A 252 3.90 15.55 -10.86
C ALA A 252 4.71 16.36 -11.87
N ALA A 253 4.28 17.58 -12.18
CA ALA A 253 5.00 18.48 -13.09
C ALA A 253 6.39 18.84 -12.56
N VAL A 254 6.51 19.16 -11.26
CA VAL A 254 7.82 19.42 -10.60
C VAL A 254 8.71 18.19 -10.67
N CYS A 255 8.18 17.00 -10.36
CA CYS A 255 8.94 15.74 -10.41
C CYS A 255 9.45 15.47 -11.84
N LEU A 256 8.60 15.51 -12.84
CA LEU A 256 8.97 15.23 -14.23
C LEU A 256 9.92 16.28 -14.78
N GLY A 257 9.70 17.56 -14.48
CA GLY A 257 10.61 18.65 -14.83
C GLY A 257 12.00 18.47 -14.23
N TYR A 258 12.08 18.08 -12.96
CA TYR A 258 13.35 17.73 -12.30
C TYR A 258 14.04 16.52 -12.96
N MET A 259 13.28 15.47 -13.31
CA MET A 259 13.85 14.30 -14.01
C MET A 259 14.39 14.66 -15.40
N LEU A 260 13.70 15.53 -16.13
CA LEU A 260 14.20 16.06 -17.42
C LEU A 260 15.45 16.93 -17.23
N TYR A 261 15.47 17.80 -16.23
CA TYR A 261 16.63 18.63 -15.89
C TYR A 261 17.86 17.75 -15.56
N ILE A 262 17.71 16.75 -14.71
CA ILE A 262 18.80 15.83 -14.37
C ILE A 262 19.25 15.06 -15.60
N GLY A 263 18.35 14.55 -16.42
CA GLY A 263 18.68 13.86 -17.68
C GLY A 263 19.47 14.76 -18.63
N TRP A 264 19.06 16.02 -18.78
CA TRP A 264 19.79 17.03 -19.55
C TRP A 264 21.18 17.31 -18.98
N PHE A 265 21.26 17.57 -17.68
CA PHE A 265 22.53 17.84 -16.98
C PHE A 265 23.56 16.71 -17.15
N LEU A 266 23.12 15.47 -16.99
CA LEU A 266 23.98 14.29 -17.19
C LEU A 266 24.40 14.13 -18.66
N SER A 267 23.52 14.46 -19.61
CA SER A 267 23.84 14.37 -21.05
C SER A 267 24.89 15.40 -21.49
N VAL A 268 24.85 16.61 -20.93
CA VAL A 268 25.84 17.68 -21.20
C VAL A 268 27.18 17.39 -20.52
N GLY A 269 27.15 16.82 -19.30
CA GLY A 269 28.34 16.45 -18.55
C GLY A 269 29.08 15.20 -19.06
N GLY A 270 28.59 14.56 -20.11
CA GLY A 270 29.18 13.31 -20.65
C GLY A 270 29.08 12.12 -19.68
N VAL A 271 28.31 12.25 -18.60
CA VAL A 271 28.14 11.21 -17.57
C VAL A 271 26.99 10.30 -17.99
N THR A 272 27.30 9.09 -18.41
CA THR A 272 26.28 8.06 -18.59
C THR A 272 25.81 7.58 -17.22
N VAL A 273 24.48 7.38 -17.06
CA VAL A 273 23.87 6.93 -15.80
C VAL A 273 24.50 5.63 -15.26
N GLY A 274 25.12 4.83 -16.13
CA GLY A 274 25.85 3.61 -15.78
C GLY A 274 27.24 3.89 -15.17
N THR A 275 27.90 5.00 -15.55
CA THR A 275 29.28 5.31 -15.09
C THR A 275 29.30 6.18 -13.83
N ALA A 276 28.22 6.87 -13.50
CA ALA A 276 28.11 7.62 -12.24
C ALA A 276 28.32 6.74 -10.99
N GLY A 277 28.05 5.43 -11.12
CA GLY A 277 28.34 4.44 -10.07
C GLY A 277 29.77 3.91 -10.07
N ALA A 278 30.54 4.09 -11.17
CA ALA A 278 31.91 3.59 -11.32
C ALA A 278 32.96 4.62 -10.89
N ALA A 279 32.65 5.94 -10.90
CA ALA A 279 33.51 6.99 -10.38
C ALA A 279 33.54 6.94 -8.83
N GLY A 280 34.24 5.95 -8.28
CA GLY A 280 34.42 5.74 -6.83
C GLY A 280 35.29 6.77 -6.14
N GLY A 281 35.63 7.90 -6.79
CA GLY A 281 36.35 9.04 -6.23
C GLY A 281 35.41 10.25 -6.05
N GLY A 282 35.56 11.01 -4.99
CA GLY A 282 34.79 12.20 -4.70
C GLY A 282 33.74 12.02 -3.60
N VAL A 283 32.71 12.88 -3.59
CA VAL A 283 31.70 12.97 -2.52
C VAL A 283 30.98 11.63 -2.28
N VAL A 284 30.67 10.87 -3.34
CA VAL A 284 29.97 9.58 -3.22
C VAL A 284 30.85 8.53 -2.54
N GLY A 285 32.14 8.49 -2.87
CA GLY A 285 33.09 7.59 -2.21
C GLY A 285 33.27 7.93 -0.73
N GLY A 286 33.39 9.23 -0.42
CA GLY A 286 33.47 9.72 0.96
C GLY A 286 32.25 9.34 1.79
N ILE A 287 31.05 9.53 1.26
CA ILE A 287 29.80 9.13 1.92
C ILE A 287 29.76 7.61 2.14
N ALA A 288 30.18 6.82 1.16
CA ALA A 288 30.20 5.37 1.30
C ALA A 288 31.13 4.92 2.41
N GLU A 289 32.32 5.57 2.56
CA GLU A 289 33.26 5.27 3.64
C GLU A 289 32.69 5.66 5.02
N MET A 290 32.05 6.84 5.11
CA MET A 290 31.36 7.25 6.34
C MET A 290 30.26 6.27 6.73
N LEU A 291 29.55 5.70 5.75
CA LEU A 291 28.51 4.67 5.99
C LEU A 291 29.10 3.31 6.42
N ARG A 292 30.40 3.07 6.29
CA ARG A 292 31.09 1.88 6.82
C ARG A 292 31.69 2.11 8.21
N GLY A 293 31.75 3.36 8.64
CA GLY A 293 32.36 3.77 9.90
C GLY A 293 31.40 3.77 11.09
N PRO A 294 31.92 4.09 12.29
CA PRO A 294 31.14 4.12 13.53
C PRO A 294 30.04 5.21 13.53
N LEU A 295 30.19 6.22 12.68
CA LEU A 295 29.18 7.28 12.51
C LEU A 295 28.01 6.91 11.61
N TYR A 296 27.94 5.64 11.15
CA TYR A 296 26.86 5.15 10.28
C TYR A 296 25.46 5.66 10.66
N PRO A 297 24.97 5.54 11.93
CA PRO A 297 23.60 5.94 12.26
C PRO A 297 23.38 7.45 12.09
N ALA A 298 24.35 8.28 12.41
CA ALA A 298 24.26 9.73 12.26
C ALA A 298 24.25 10.13 10.79
N VAL A 299 25.18 9.58 9.99
CA VAL A 299 25.26 9.82 8.54
C VAL A 299 23.99 9.34 7.85
N SER A 300 23.52 8.13 8.17
CA SER A 300 22.29 7.58 7.64
C SER A 300 21.07 8.47 7.95
N LEU A 301 20.98 9.00 9.18
CA LEU A 301 19.90 9.90 9.60
C LEU A 301 19.91 11.22 8.83
N VAL A 302 21.10 11.82 8.61
CA VAL A 302 21.25 13.06 7.84
C VAL A 302 20.84 12.83 6.38
N LEU A 303 21.35 11.74 5.78
CA LEU A 303 20.99 11.36 4.40
C LEU A 303 19.51 11.04 4.27
N TRP A 304 18.93 10.39 5.26
CA TRP A 304 17.48 10.13 5.32
C TRP A 304 16.66 11.43 5.37
N ALA A 305 17.06 12.39 6.21
CA ALA A 305 16.32 13.65 6.34
C ALA A 305 16.33 14.44 5.03
N GLY A 306 17.50 14.61 4.41
CA GLY A 306 17.63 15.24 3.10
C GLY A 306 16.94 14.44 1.99
N GLY A 307 17.16 13.13 1.95
CA GLY A 307 16.57 12.22 0.99
C GLY A 307 15.05 12.17 1.07
N THR A 308 14.45 12.30 2.26
CA THR A 308 12.98 12.38 2.44
C THR A 308 12.41 13.62 1.75
N MET A 309 13.06 14.78 1.88
CA MET A 309 12.63 16.01 1.19
C MET A 309 12.77 15.86 -0.33
N VAL A 310 13.92 15.37 -0.78
CA VAL A 310 14.15 15.10 -2.20
C VAL A 310 13.09 14.12 -2.73
N THR A 311 12.81 13.02 -2.04
CA THR A 311 11.80 12.05 -2.46
C THR A 311 10.41 12.66 -2.63
N ILE A 312 9.97 13.54 -1.74
CA ILE A 312 8.64 14.17 -1.86
C ILE A 312 8.59 15.10 -3.08
N LEU A 313 9.67 15.82 -3.36
CA LEU A 313 9.73 16.79 -4.47
C LEU A 313 9.99 16.12 -5.83
N THR A 314 10.80 15.07 -5.85
CA THR A 314 11.35 14.48 -7.08
C THR A 314 10.80 13.09 -7.40
N SER A 315 9.81 12.60 -6.65
CA SER A 315 9.12 11.35 -6.95
C SER A 315 7.61 11.56 -7.08
N LEU A 316 6.95 10.62 -7.76
CA LEU A 316 5.47 10.61 -7.88
C LEU A 316 4.77 10.08 -6.62
N THR A 317 5.43 10.09 -5.44
CA THR A 317 4.89 9.60 -4.18
C THR A 317 3.65 10.39 -3.74
N LEU A 318 3.68 11.71 -3.84
CA LEU A 318 2.56 12.57 -3.46
C LEU A 318 1.37 12.45 -4.42
N PRO A 319 1.55 12.53 -5.77
CA PRO A 319 0.48 12.22 -6.72
C PRO A 319 -0.13 10.84 -6.51
N ALA A 320 0.70 9.82 -6.29
CA ALA A 320 0.25 8.46 -6.03
C ALA A 320 -0.60 8.34 -4.76
N ALA A 321 -0.18 9.01 -3.66
CA ALA A 321 -0.97 9.04 -2.43
C ALA A 321 -2.34 9.71 -2.64
N LEU A 322 -2.40 10.82 -3.39
CA LEU A 322 -3.66 11.48 -3.74
C LEU A 322 -4.53 10.63 -4.67
N LEU A 323 -3.93 9.89 -5.61
CA LEU A 323 -4.66 8.91 -6.41
C LEU A 323 -5.26 7.82 -5.51
N GLY A 324 -4.51 7.34 -4.51
CA GLY A 324 -5.01 6.40 -3.50
C GLY A 324 -6.22 6.95 -2.72
N VAL A 325 -6.21 8.23 -2.38
CA VAL A 325 -7.37 8.91 -1.76
C VAL A 325 -8.58 8.87 -2.70
N ARG A 326 -8.37 9.04 -4.02
CA ARG A 326 -9.44 8.93 -5.03
C ARG A 326 -9.96 7.52 -5.20
N LEU A 327 -9.08 6.53 -5.19
CA LEU A 327 -9.49 5.13 -5.25
C LEU A 327 -10.42 4.75 -4.09
N ALA A 328 -10.28 5.40 -2.94
CA ALA A 328 -11.23 5.23 -1.84
C ALA A 328 -12.63 5.78 -2.15
N ASP A 329 -12.82 6.66 -3.15
CA ASP A 329 -14.13 7.11 -3.64
C ASP A 329 -14.81 6.12 -4.57
N THR A 330 -14.11 5.07 -5.00
CA THR A 330 -14.58 4.03 -5.92
C THR A 330 -14.76 2.70 -5.19
N ASP A 331 -15.41 1.76 -5.84
CA ASP A 331 -15.55 0.39 -5.36
C ASP A 331 -14.52 -0.59 -5.94
N LEU A 332 -13.56 -0.11 -6.74
CA LEU A 332 -12.54 -0.93 -7.42
C LEU A 332 -11.74 -1.83 -6.47
N LEU A 333 -11.40 -1.34 -5.27
CA LEU A 333 -10.64 -2.10 -4.26
C LEU A 333 -11.54 -2.76 -3.21
N THR A 334 -12.81 -2.35 -3.12
CA THR A 334 -13.76 -2.89 -2.15
C THR A 334 -14.65 -3.98 -2.74
N ARG A 335 -14.91 -3.92 -4.05
CA ARG A 335 -15.68 -4.90 -4.83
C ARG A 335 -15.01 -5.20 -6.17
N PRO A 336 -13.77 -5.73 -6.17
CA PRO A 336 -13.00 -5.97 -7.39
C PRO A 336 -13.64 -7.02 -8.30
N ASP A 337 -14.48 -7.90 -7.76
CA ASP A 337 -15.28 -8.88 -8.49
C ASP A 337 -16.18 -8.24 -9.56
N ARG A 338 -16.79 -7.09 -9.24
CA ARG A 338 -17.65 -6.35 -10.20
C ARG A 338 -16.88 -5.78 -11.39
N HIS A 339 -15.60 -5.49 -11.20
CA HIS A 339 -14.74 -4.85 -12.21
C HIS A 339 -13.64 -5.78 -12.72
N ARG A 340 -13.76 -7.11 -12.47
CA ARG A 340 -12.69 -8.07 -12.67
C ARG A 340 -12.07 -8.00 -14.07
N ARG A 341 -12.88 -7.98 -15.14
CA ARG A 341 -12.38 -7.89 -16.52
C ARG A 341 -11.62 -6.58 -16.78
N ALA A 342 -12.16 -5.45 -16.35
CA ALA A 342 -11.51 -4.15 -16.50
C ALA A 342 -10.20 -4.07 -15.71
N LEU A 343 -10.16 -4.62 -14.49
CA LEU A 343 -8.96 -4.68 -13.66
C LEU A 343 -7.88 -5.60 -14.28
N LEU A 344 -8.25 -6.73 -14.88
CA LEU A 344 -7.29 -7.63 -15.52
C LEU A 344 -6.74 -7.02 -16.81
N VAL A 345 -7.59 -6.57 -17.72
CA VAL A 345 -7.15 -6.00 -19.00
C VAL A 345 -6.41 -4.67 -18.77
N GLY A 346 -7.04 -3.73 -18.06
CA GLY A 346 -6.41 -2.44 -17.76
C GLY A 346 -5.14 -2.58 -16.94
N GLY A 347 -5.11 -3.55 -15.99
CA GLY A 347 -3.94 -3.85 -15.18
C GLY A 347 -2.78 -4.41 -15.99
N ALA A 348 -3.04 -5.37 -16.88
CA ALA A 348 -2.02 -5.93 -17.76
C ALA A 348 -1.48 -4.88 -18.74
N THR A 349 -2.36 -4.09 -19.36
CA THR A 349 -1.96 -2.99 -20.25
C THR A 349 -1.11 -1.94 -19.51
N ALA A 350 -1.53 -1.52 -18.33
CA ALA A 350 -0.79 -0.54 -17.53
C ALA A 350 0.59 -1.08 -17.11
N LEU A 351 0.68 -2.37 -16.76
CA LEU A 351 1.95 -2.99 -16.42
C LEU A 351 2.88 -3.09 -17.63
N ALA A 352 2.34 -3.43 -18.80
CA ALA A 352 3.07 -3.46 -20.06
C ALA A 352 3.60 -2.08 -20.46
N VAL A 353 2.77 -1.02 -20.35
CA VAL A 353 3.19 0.37 -20.58
C VAL A 353 4.33 0.74 -19.62
N GLY A 354 4.20 0.35 -18.33
CA GLY A 354 5.27 0.54 -17.36
C GLY A 354 6.57 -0.14 -17.78
N ALA A 355 6.53 -1.40 -18.21
CA ALA A 355 7.70 -2.17 -18.62
C ALA A 355 8.36 -1.58 -19.87
N VAL A 356 7.58 -1.23 -20.89
CA VAL A 356 8.08 -0.60 -22.14
C VAL A 356 8.74 0.75 -21.84
N GLY A 357 8.13 1.56 -20.96
CA GLY A 357 8.68 2.88 -20.59
C GLY A 357 10.01 2.81 -19.83
N ALA A 358 10.36 1.66 -19.25
CA ALA A 358 11.65 1.45 -18.59
C ALA A 358 12.79 1.10 -19.61
N LEU A 359 12.46 0.65 -20.82
CA LEU A 359 13.43 0.17 -21.80
C LEU A 359 14.59 1.15 -22.07
N PRO A 360 14.37 2.47 -22.28
CA PRO A 360 15.48 3.39 -22.55
C PRO A 360 16.52 3.42 -21.42
N ARG A 361 16.11 3.09 -20.20
CA ARG A 361 17.00 3.01 -19.03
C ARG A 361 17.69 1.64 -18.91
N VAL A 362 17.04 0.59 -19.39
CA VAL A 362 17.54 -0.79 -19.33
C VAL A 362 18.55 -1.09 -20.44
N LEU A 363 18.30 -0.63 -21.66
CA LEU A 363 19.10 -0.93 -22.84
C LEU A 363 20.60 -0.68 -22.68
N PRO A 364 21.06 0.43 -22.06
CA PRO A 364 22.49 0.66 -21.80
C PRO A 364 23.14 -0.41 -20.91
N SER A 365 22.40 -0.96 -19.95
CA SER A 365 22.91 -2.04 -19.07
C SER A 365 23.05 -3.38 -19.78
N LEU A 366 22.40 -3.52 -20.95
CA LEU A 366 22.49 -4.67 -21.85
C LEU A 366 23.50 -4.45 -22.99
N GLY A 367 24.32 -3.36 -22.93
CA GLY A 367 25.29 -3.02 -23.97
C GLY A 367 24.69 -2.39 -25.22
N VAL A 368 23.41 -2.05 -25.22
CA VAL A 368 22.75 -1.40 -26.36
C VAL A 368 22.93 0.12 -26.27
N GLY A 369 23.51 0.72 -27.28
CA GLY A 369 23.70 2.17 -27.36
C GLY A 369 22.37 2.91 -27.43
N VAL A 370 22.21 3.94 -26.60
CA VAL A 370 21.02 4.80 -26.58
C VAL A 370 21.43 6.23 -26.93
N PRO A 371 20.76 6.89 -27.90
CA PRO A 371 21.06 8.27 -28.27
C PRO A 371 20.95 9.22 -27.06
N ALA A 372 21.85 10.23 -26.97
CA ALA A 372 21.86 11.19 -25.86
C ALA A 372 20.51 11.86 -25.60
N ARG A 373 19.79 12.26 -26.65
CA ARG A 373 18.42 12.81 -26.56
C ARG A 373 17.41 11.87 -25.87
N VAL A 374 17.58 10.55 -26.03
CA VAL A 374 16.73 9.54 -25.36
C VAL A 374 17.13 9.44 -23.89
N THR A 375 18.42 9.51 -23.58
CA THR A 375 18.94 9.51 -22.20
C THR A 375 18.34 10.65 -21.38
N VAL A 376 18.18 11.86 -21.98
CA VAL A 376 17.55 13.01 -21.33
C VAL A 376 16.14 12.68 -20.83
N VAL A 377 15.35 12.02 -21.64
CA VAL A 377 13.94 11.71 -21.29
C VAL A 377 13.76 10.38 -20.59
N ALA A 378 14.77 9.50 -20.59
CA ALA A 378 14.67 8.13 -20.11
C ALA A 378 14.21 8.05 -18.64
N SER A 379 14.77 8.90 -17.77
CA SER A 379 14.40 8.92 -16.35
C SER A 379 12.98 9.45 -16.12
N ALA A 380 12.60 10.51 -16.81
CA ALA A 380 11.24 11.05 -16.71
C ALA A 380 10.19 10.06 -17.24
N LEU A 381 10.50 9.39 -18.35
CA LEU A 381 9.65 8.37 -18.94
C LEU A 381 9.49 7.17 -18.00
N ASP A 382 10.59 6.64 -17.44
CA ASP A 382 10.56 5.51 -16.51
C ASP A 382 9.77 5.84 -15.23
N VAL A 383 9.93 7.04 -14.66
CA VAL A 383 9.16 7.48 -13.49
C VAL A 383 7.67 7.63 -13.82
N ALA A 384 7.33 8.27 -14.96
CA ALA A 384 5.94 8.47 -15.35
C ALA A 384 5.23 7.16 -15.66
N THR A 385 5.85 6.30 -16.48
CA THR A 385 5.28 4.99 -16.83
C THR A 385 5.36 3.99 -15.69
N GLY A 386 6.33 4.16 -14.77
CA GLY A 386 6.41 3.41 -13.52
C GLY A 386 5.19 3.63 -12.62
N MET A 387 4.68 4.85 -12.56
CA MET A 387 3.41 5.14 -11.89
C MET A 387 2.23 4.41 -12.54
N VAL A 388 2.18 4.35 -13.88
CA VAL A 388 1.17 3.58 -14.62
C VAL A 388 1.31 2.09 -14.31
N GLY A 389 2.54 1.55 -14.32
CA GLY A 389 2.82 0.17 -13.94
C GLY A 389 2.44 -0.17 -12.48
N ALA A 390 2.59 0.78 -11.56
CA ALA A 390 2.13 0.63 -10.18
C ALA A 390 0.60 0.50 -10.10
N CYS A 391 -0.15 1.29 -10.91
CA CYS A 391 -1.60 1.10 -11.07
C CYS A 391 -1.91 -0.28 -11.66
N GLY A 392 -1.10 -0.76 -12.61
CA GLY A 392 -1.19 -2.10 -13.18
C GLY A 392 -1.08 -3.20 -12.12
N TRP A 393 -0.05 -3.16 -11.28
CA TRP A 393 0.10 -4.07 -10.15
C TRP A 393 -1.11 -4.02 -9.21
N LEU A 394 -1.56 -2.82 -8.82
CA LEU A 394 -2.70 -2.67 -7.93
C LEU A 394 -3.97 -3.29 -8.50
N ALA A 395 -4.23 -3.06 -9.79
CA ALA A 395 -5.41 -3.60 -10.48
C ALA A 395 -5.39 -5.14 -10.57
N LEU A 396 -4.24 -5.72 -10.98
CA LEU A 396 -4.07 -7.17 -11.08
C LEU A 396 -4.20 -7.84 -9.71
N LEU A 397 -3.58 -7.28 -8.68
CA LEU A 397 -3.65 -7.80 -7.32
C LEU A 397 -5.06 -7.67 -6.72
N ALA A 398 -5.79 -6.60 -7.04
CA ALA A 398 -7.18 -6.45 -6.63
C ALA A 398 -8.08 -7.50 -7.30
N ALA A 399 -7.93 -7.70 -8.61
CA ALA A 399 -8.67 -8.73 -9.34
C ALA A 399 -8.37 -10.15 -8.83
N TRP A 400 -7.12 -10.40 -8.44
CA TRP A 400 -6.68 -11.69 -7.91
C TRP A 400 -7.12 -11.91 -6.46
N ALA A 401 -7.18 -10.86 -5.65
CA ALA A 401 -7.63 -10.96 -4.24
C ALA A 401 -9.05 -11.51 -4.12
N GLY A 402 -9.89 -11.31 -5.14
CA GLY A 402 -11.25 -11.83 -5.19
C GLY A 402 -12.28 -10.93 -4.49
N PRO A 403 -13.47 -11.46 -4.19
CA PRO A 403 -14.58 -10.68 -3.67
C PRO A 403 -14.26 -9.96 -2.35
N GLY A 404 -14.88 -8.81 -2.17
CA GLY A 404 -14.52 -7.85 -1.12
C GLY A 404 -14.77 -8.31 0.31
N THR A 405 -15.74 -9.20 0.55
CA THR A 405 -16.12 -9.67 1.90
C THR A 405 -16.77 -11.04 1.84
N GLY A 406 -16.72 -11.79 2.93
CA GLY A 406 -17.46 -13.04 3.11
C GLY A 406 -16.75 -14.30 2.63
N THR A 407 -15.74 -14.21 1.75
CA THR A 407 -15.01 -15.38 1.27
C THR A 407 -13.68 -15.53 2.01
N PRO A 408 -13.40 -16.68 2.63
CA PRO A 408 -12.10 -16.94 3.27
C PRO A 408 -10.96 -16.90 2.24
N LEU A 409 -9.86 -16.27 2.59
CA LEU A 409 -8.65 -16.29 1.76
C LEU A 409 -7.87 -17.58 2.02
N HIS A 410 -7.37 -18.20 0.94
CA HIS A 410 -6.57 -19.42 0.99
C HIS A 410 -5.21 -19.23 0.32
N GLY A 411 -4.24 -20.10 0.66
CA GLY A 411 -2.92 -20.15 0.03
C GLY A 411 -2.18 -18.80 0.04
N ALA A 412 -1.59 -18.42 -1.08
CA ALA A 412 -0.80 -17.22 -1.24
C ALA A 412 -1.58 -15.93 -0.93
N ARG A 413 -2.89 -15.86 -1.24
CA ARG A 413 -3.73 -14.69 -0.92
C ARG A 413 -3.84 -14.48 0.59
N ARG A 414 -4.00 -15.57 1.36
CA ARG A 414 -4.01 -15.51 2.83
C ARG A 414 -2.66 -15.06 3.39
N LEU A 415 -1.55 -15.61 2.86
CA LEU A 415 -0.20 -15.23 3.26
C LEU A 415 0.05 -13.75 3.00
N LEU A 416 -0.17 -13.27 1.78
CA LEU A 416 0.03 -11.86 1.43
C LEU A 416 -0.86 -10.93 2.26
N SER A 417 -2.12 -11.30 2.50
CA SER A 417 -3.00 -10.54 3.39
C SER A 417 -2.45 -10.49 4.83
N ALA A 418 -1.90 -11.59 5.35
CA ALA A 418 -1.28 -11.63 6.67
C ALA A 418 -0.05 -10.73 6.78
N VAL A 419 0.80 -10.72 5.74
CA VAL A 419 1.95 -9.81 5.60
C VAL A 419 1.49 -8.35 5.50
N GLY A 420 0.53 -8.05 4.64
CA GLY A 420 0.03 -6.69 4.42
C GLY A 420 -0.64 -6.06 5.64
N ARG A 421 -1.26 -6.85 6.51
CA ARG A 421 -1.80 -6.38 7.79
C ARG A 421 -0.72 -5.96 8.79
N ARG A 422 0.52 -6.43 8.60
CA ARG A 422 1.70 -6.17 9.44
C ARG A 422 2.78 -5.39 8.69
N SER A 423 2.36 -4.58 7.71
CA SER A 423 3.23 -3.95 6.71
C SER A 423 4.35 -3.11 7.31
N MET A 424 4.10 -2.36 8.40
CA MET A 424 5.12 -1.56 9.07
C MET A 424 6.15 -2.44 9.80
N SER A 425 5.67 -3.49 10.50
CA SER A 425 6.55 -4.43 11.18
C SER A 425 7.41 -5.21 10.19
N VAL A 426 6.83 -5.64 9.06
CA VAL A 426 7.57 -6.35 8.00
C VAL A 426 8.58 -5.42 7.33
N TYR A 427 8.20 -4.19 6.99
CA TYR A 427 9.10 -3.25 6.33
C TYR A 427 10.35 -2.92 7.18
N ILE A 428 10.17 -2.57 8.45
CA ILE A 428 11.29 -2.31 9.36
C ILE A 428 12.07 -3.60 9.66
N GLY A 429 11.36 -4.73 9.79
CA GLY A 429 11.97 -6.05 9.94
C GLY A 429 12.88 -6.43 8.77
N GLN A 430 12.52 -6.08 7.52
CA GLN A 430 13.39 -6.28 6.36
C GLN A 430 14.71 -5.53 6.52
N SER A 431 14.68 -4.26 6.92
CA SER A 431 15.90 -3.47 7.12
C SER A 431 16.78 -4.03 8.25
N LEU A 432 16.17 -4.52 9.34
CA LEU A 432 16.94 -5.18 10.42
C LEU A 432 17.61 -6.47 9.94
N LEU A 433 16.91 -7.31 9.17
CA LEU A 433 17.50 -8.52 8.61
C LEU A 433 18.54 -8.24 7.54
N PHE A 434 18.34 -7.22 6.69
CA PHE A 434 19.37 -6.78 5.75
C PHE A 434 20.60 -6.24 6.47
N ALA A 435 20.45 -5.39 7.49
CA ALA A 435 21.56 -4.89 8.29
C ALA A 435 22.34 -6.05 8.95
N LEU A 436 21.64 -7.07 9.44
CA LEU A 436 22.26 -8.26 10.00
C LEU A 436 23.06 -9.03 8.93
N VAL A 437 22.43 -9.38 7.80
CA VAL A 437 23.05 -10.19 6.75
C VAL A 437 24.23 -9.46 6.13
N PHE A 438 24.03 -8.24 5.63
CA PHE A 438 25.10 -7.47 4.96
C PHE A 438 26.16 -6.97 5.95
N GLY A 439 25.78 -6.66 7.20
CA GLY A 439 26.70 -6.32 8.26
C GLY A 439 27.60 -7.50 8.65
N LEU A 440 27.08 -8.73 8.72
CA LEU A 440 27.89 -9.95 8.94
C LEU A 440 28.83 -10.20 7.76
N LEU A 441 28.33 -10.10 6.51
CA LEU A 441 29.20 -10.23 5.32
C LEU A 441 30.36 -9.22 5.34
N ALA A 442 30.07 -7.97 5.69
CA ALA A 442 31.10 -6.93 5.80
C ALA A 442 32.13 -7.22 6.90
N ARG A 443 31.69 -7.73 8.06
CA ARG A 443 32.59 -8.14 9.16
C ARG A 443 33.47 -9.34 8.82
N CYS A 444 32.94 -10.25 7.99
CA CYS A 444 33.71 -11.40 7.50
C CYS A 444 34.65 -11.03 6.33
N GLY A 445 34.72 -9.77 5.92
CA GLY A 445 35.52 -9.31 4.78
C GLY A 445 35.02 -9.83 3.43
N ALA A 446 33.75 -10.26 3.36
CA ALA A 446 33.19 -10.78 2.12
C ALA A 446 33.07 -9.71 1.04
N SER A 447 33.23 -10.10 -0.22
CA SER A 447 32.93 -9.26 -1.38
C SER A 447 31.43 -9.04 -1.51
N ALA A 448 31.04 -7.93 -2.16
CA ALA A 448 29.64 -7.70 -2.50
C ALA A 448 29.12 -8.83 -3.41
N PRO A 449 27.95 -9.38 -3.10
CA PRO A 449 27.36 -10.41 -3.93
C PRO A 449 26.93 -9.86 -5.30
N HIS A 450 26.72 -10.75 -6.26
CA HIS A 450 26.06 -10.42 -7.52
C HIS A 450 24.66 -9.85 -7.31
N GLN A 451 24.15 -9.07 -8.25
CA GLN A 451 22.81 -8.45 -8.18
C GLN A 451 21.71 -9.50 -8.05
N THR A 452 21.86 -10.63 -8.73
CA THR A 452 20.97 -11.80 -8.62
C THR A 452 20.98 -12.41 -7.22
N THR A 453 22.17 -12.55 -6.62
CA THR A 453 22.31 -13.07 -5.23
C THR A 453 21.70 -12.08 -4.23
N ALA A 454 21.90 -10.78 -4.40
CA ALA A 454 21.27 -9.76 -3.57
C ALA A 454 19.72 -9.83 -3.66
N ALA A 455 19.19 -10.10 -4.85
CA ALA A 455 17.75 -10.32 -5.04
C ALA A 455 17.25 -11.57 -4.30
N LEU A 456 18.00 -12.68 -4.37
CA LEU A 456 17.67 -13.90 -3.64
C LEU A 456 17.69 -13.70 -2.11
N ILE A 457 18.66 -12.92 -1.60
CA ILE A 457 18.68 -12.46 -0.20
C ILE A 457 17.40 -11.66 0.11
N GLY A 458 16.98 -10.77 -0.80
CA GLY A 458 15.74 -10.00 -0.66
C GLY A 458 14.50 -10.89 -0.56
N VAL A 459 14.40 -11.90 -1.42
CA VAL A 459 13.31 -12.89 -1.37
C VAL A 459 13.36 -13.69 -0.06
N ALA A 460 14.54 -14.15 0.36
CA ALA A 460 14.72 -14.93 1.59
C ALA A 460 14.31 -14.11 2.83
N VAL A 461 14.76 -12.86 2.94
CA VAL A 461 14.38 -11.93 4.02
C VAL A 461 12.86 -11.74 4.07
N TRP A 462 12.24 -11.51 2.90
CA TRP A 462 10.79 -11.40 2.83
C TRP A 462 10.10 -12.71 3.24
N ALA A 463 10.59 -13.85 2.78
CA ALA A 463 10.02 -15.16 3.09
C ALA A 463 10.05 -15.49 4.59
N VAL A 464 11.17 -15.19 5.28
CA VAL A 464 11.30 -15.34 6.74
C VAL A 464 10.23 -14.51 7.46
N LEU A 465 10.07 -13.24 7.08
CA LEU A 465 9.07 -12.36 7.69
C LEU A 465 7.64 -12.77 7.33
N ALA A 466 7.41 -13.29 6.12
CA ALA A 466 6.13 -13.83 5.72
C ALA A 466 5.77 -15.08 6.52
N GLY A 467 6.74 -15.96 6.78
CA GLY A 467 6.62 -17.12 7.69
C GLY A 467 6.23 -16.69 9.12
N ALA A 468 6.92 -15.68 9.65
CA ALA A 468 6.59 -15.08 10.96
C ALA A 468 5.15 -14.51 10.98
N CYS A 469 4.73 -13.84 9.91
CA CYS A 469 3.36 -13.33 9.78
C CYS A 469 2.32 -14.47 9.71
N ALA A 470 2.64 -15.56 9.01
CA ALA A 470 1.78 -16.75 8.95
C ALA A 470 1.66 -17.44 10.31
N TRP A 471 2.77 -17.54 11.05
CA TRP A 471 2.76 -18.05 12.42
C TRP A 471 1.93 -17.18 13.37
N MET A 472 2.13 -15.87 13.35
CA MET A 472 1.31 -14.92 14.11
C MET A 472 -0.19 -15.02 13.78
N GLU A 473 -0.53 -15.27 12.51
CA GLU A 473 -1.90 -15.45 12.07
C GLU A 473 -2.54 -16.71 12.67
N ARG A 474 -1.79 -17.84 12.70
CA ARG A 474 -2.24 -19.08 13.34
C ARG A 474 -2.41 -18.93 14.85
N SER A 475 -1.57 -18.08 15.48
CA SER A 475 -1.64 -17.77 16.92
C SER A 475 -2.72 -16.72 17.27
N GLY A 476 -3.62 -16.36 16.35
CA GLY A 476 -4.69 -15.38 16.58
C GLY A 476 -4.22 -13.92 16.68
N ARG A 477 -2.93 -13.65 16.51
CA ARG A 477 -2.37 -12.29 16.58
C ARG A 477 -2.56 -11.57 15.25
N THR A 478 -3.63 -10.84 15.07
CA THR A 478 -4.00 -10.19 13.79
C THR A 478 -3.14 -8.97 13.44
N ARG A 479 -2.37 -8.40 14.36
CA ARG A 479 -1.57 -7.18 14.18
C ARG A 479 -0.10 -7.43 14.49
N GLY A 480 0.78 -6.73 13.78
CA GLY A 480 2.20 -6.73 14.06
C GLY A 480 2.58 -5.89 15.30
N PRO A 481 3.77 -6.07 15.87
CA PRO A 481 4.22 -5.36 17.07
C PRO A 481 4.28 -3.84 16.85
N LEU A 482 4.80 -3.38 15.72
CA LEU A 482 4.92 -1.94 15.45
C LEU A 482 3.56 -1.29 15.13
N GLU A 483 2.63 -2.02 14.52
CA GLU A 483 1.25 -1.56 14.35
C GLU A 483 0.54 -1.36 15.70
N ILE A 484 0.79 -2.25 16.67
CA ILE A 484 0.26 -2.14 18.04
C ILE A 484 0.88 -0.93 18.73
N LEU A 485 2.21 -0.78 18.66
CA LEU A 485 2.93 0.32 19.28
C LEU A 485 2.50 1.67 18.73
N LEU A 486 2.40 1.82 17.40
CA LEU A 486 1.90 3.04 16.76
C LEU A 486 0.49 3.39 17.23
N ARG A 487 -0.41 2.40 17.33
CA ARG A 487 -1.78 2.64 17.80
C ARG A 487 -1.82 3.07 19.25
N ARG A 488 -1.02 2.46 20.13
CA ARG A 488 -0.89 2.85 21.54
C ARG A 488 -0.38 4.28 21.66
N ALA A 489 0.67 4.64 20.93
CA ALA A 489 1.24 5.98 20.93
C ALA A 489 0.23 7.06 20.46
N VAL A 490 -0.49 6.78 19.37
CA VAL A 490 -1.55 7.65 18.86
C VAL A 490 -2.70 7.80 19.87
N ALA A 491 -3.10 6.73 20.56
CA ALA A 491 -4.16 6.75 21.57
C ALA A 491 -3.71 7.50 22.83
N ALA A 492 -2.51 7.24 23.34
CA ALA A 492 -1.96 7.92 24.51
C ALA A 492 -1.86 9.44 24.32
N SER A 493 -1.40 9.86 23.12
CA SER A 493 -1.33 11.29 22.78
C SER A 493 -2.71 11.94 22.57
N ALA A 494 -3.81 11.14 22.48
CA ALA A 494 -5.17 11.65 22.43
C ALA A 494 -5.72 12.03 23.82
N ARG A 495 -5.26 11.34 24.86
CA ARG A 495 -5.75 11.50 26.24
C ARG A 495 -5.12 12.69 26.98
N ARG A 496 -3.97 13.18 26.50
CA ARG A 496 -3.23 14.30 27.13
C ARG A 496 -3.72 15.69 26.70
N ARG A 497 -4.81 15.77 25.95
CA ARG A 497 -5.50 17.01 25.53
C ARG A 497 -6.98 16.91 25.83
#